data_a1cea3802920b0e7d04bee952f85db54
#
_entry.id   a1cea3802920b0e7d04bee952f85db54
#
_cell.length_a   1.000
_cell.length_b   1.000
_cell.length_c   1.000
_cell.angle_alpha   90.00
_cell.angle_beta   90.00
_cell.angle_gamma   90.00
#
_symmetry.space_group_name_H-M   'P 1'
#
loop_
_entity.id
_entity.type
_entity.pdbx_description
1 polymer ?
#
loop_
_entity_poly.entity_id
_entity_poly.type
_entity_poly.pdbx_seq_one_letter_code
_entity_poly.pdbx_strand_id
1 'polypeptide(L)'
;MKKVCVLLADGFEEIEGLTVVDLLRRAKIYVDTVSIMDDYIVHGAHGINVQTEDLFDEVDFEEFEELKNYLQKSKGLSRKVCK
;
A
#
# COMPACT_ATOMS: atom_id res chain seq x y z
N MET A 1 -4.65 18.13 -4.48
CA MET A 1 -3.93 17.01 -5.10
C MET A 1 -4.36 15.71 -4.44
N LYS A 2 -4.72 14.74 -5.23
CA LYS A 2 -5.09 13.44 -4.69
C LYS A 2 -3.86 12.66 -4.27
N LYS A 3 -3.98 12.00 -3.13
CA LYS A 3 -2.98 11.06 -2.67
C LYS A 3 -3.53 9.65 -2.80
N VAL A 4 -2.68 8.74 -3.23
CA VAL A 4 -3.01 7.32 -3.34
C VAL A 4 -2.09 6.57 -2.40
N CYS A 5 -2.62 5.63 -1.66
CA CYS A 5 -1.77 4.73 -0.90
C CYS A 5 -1.98 3.30 -1.37
N VAL A 6 -0.91 2.53 -1.30
CA VAL A 6 -0.93 1.12 -1.62
C VAL A 6 -0.57 0.37 -0.35
N LEU A 7 -1.49 -0.44 0.13
CA LEU A 7 -1.28 -1.22 1.34
C LEU A 7 -0.61 -2.54 0.99
N LEU A 8 0.48 -2.82 1.66
CA LEU A 8 1.25 -4.04 1.44
C LEU A 8 1.32 -4.88 2.71
N ALA A 9 1.15 -6.17 2.55
CA ALA A 9 1.27 -7.13 3.62
C ALA A 9 2.21 -8.25 3.18
N ASP A 10 2.77 -8.99 4.13
CA ASP A 10 3.57 -10.15 3.82
C ASP A 10 2.78 -11.11 2.94
N GLY A 11 3.43 -11.63 1.90
CA GLY A 11 2.81 -12.51 0.94
C GLY A 11 2.19 -11.78 -0.26
N PHE A 12 2.40 -10.47 -0.38
CA PHE A 12 1.86 -9.74 -1.53
C PHE A 12 2.53 -10.21 -2.84
N GLU A 13 1.79 -10.13 -3.93
CA GLU A 13 2.33 -10.44 -5.25
C GLU A 13 3.14 -9.26 -5.74
N GLU A 14 4.45 -9.47 -5.89
CA GLU A 14 5.38 -8.38 -6.19
C GLU A 14 5.01 -7.63 -7.48
N ILE A 15 4.70 -8.38 -8.53
CA ILE A 15 4.36 -7.75 -9.80
C ILE A 15 3.10 -6.91 -9.67
N GLU A 16 2.07 -7.45 -9.03
CA GLU A 16 0.81 -6.73 -8.88
C GLU A 16 0.96 -5.48 -8.03
N GLY A 17 1.64 -5.61 -6.89
CA GLY A 17 1.79 -4.49 -5.97
C GLY A 17 2.67 -3.39 -6.54
N LEU A 18 3.84 -3.77 -7.03
CA LEU A 18 4.84 -2.79 -7.45
C LEU A 18 4.53 -2.18 -8.81
N THR A 19 3.87 -2.93 -9.70
CA THR A 19 3.48 -2.38 -11.00
C THR A 19 2.53 -1.21 -10.84
N VAL A 20 1.56 -1.33 -9.94
CA VAL A 20 0.62 -0.24 -9.67
C VAL A 20 1.35 0.99 -9.15
N VAL A 21 2.28 0.81 -8.21
CA VAL A 21 3.06 1.92 -7.66
C VAL A 21 3.87 2.60 -8.78
N ASP A 22 4.54 1.80 -9.59
CA ASP A 22 5.38 2.31 -10.68
C ASP A 22 4.55 3.10 -11.70
N LEU A 23 3.44 2.52 -12.14
CA LEU A 23 2.60 3.16 -13.15
C LEU A 23 2.00 4.47 -12.63
N LEU A 24 1.56 4.49 -11.39
CA LEU A 24 1.00 5.71 -10.82
C LEU A 24 2.05 6.80 -10.67
N ARG A 25 3.26 6.44 -10.26
CA ARG A 25 4.35 7.41 -10.15
C ARG A 25 4.78 7.94 -11.50
N ARG A 26 4.77 7.11 -12.53
CA ARG A 26 5.06 7.56 -13.89
C ARG A 26 4.01 8.55 -14.39
N ALA A 27 2.78 8.40 -13.92
CA ALA A 27 1.69 9.31 -14.25
C ALA A 27 1.70 10.57 -13.39
N LYS A 28 2.73 10.77 -12.57
CA LYS A 28 2.87 11.95 -11.69
C LYS A 28 1.81 12.00 -10.62
N ILE A 29 1.32 10.86 -10.19
CA ILE A 29 0.37 10.75 -9.08
C ILE A 29 1.17 10.46 -7.81
N TYR A 30 0.82 11.16 -6.72
CA TYR A 30 1.46 10.93 -5.44
C TYR A 30 1.01 9.58 -4.88
N VAL A 31 1.97 8.70 -4.61
CA VAL A 31 1.68 7.36 -4.11
C VAL A 31 2.56 7.07 -2.91
N ASP A 32 1.93 6.69 -1.81
CA ASP A 32 2.62 6.16 -0.64
C ASP A 32 2.44 4.65 -0.58
N THR A 33 3.52 3.95 -0.29
CA THR A 33 3.43 2.54 0.06
C THR A 33 3.33 2.44 1.58
N VAL A 34 2.41 1.64 2.05
CA VAL A 34 2.10 1.54 3.49
C VAL A 34 2.13 0.07 3.91
N SER A 35 2.94 -0.22 4.92
CA SER A 35 2.97 -1.57 5.49
C SER A 35 1.85 -1.72 6.50
N ILE A 36 1.08 -2.80 6.38
CA ILE A 36 0.09 -3.15 7.41
C ILE A 36 0.67 -4.13 8.43
N MET A 37 1.97 -4.40 8.31
CA MET A 37 2.71 -5.23 9.26
C MET A 37 3.35 -4.33 10.33
N ASP A 38 4.10 -4.90 11.25
CA ASP A 38 4.76 -4.15 12.31
C ASP A 38 6.08 -3.52 11.87
N ASP A 39 6.52 -3.77 10.67
CA ASP A 39 7.79 -3.31 10.13
C ASP A 39 7.58 -2.60 8.81
N TYR A 40 8.46 -1.66 8.50
CA TYR A 40 8.46 -1.00 7.19
C TYR A 40 8.76 -1.96 6.06
N ILE A 41 9.53 -3.02 6.34
CA ILE A 41 9.88 -4.00 5.32
C ILE A 41 8.78 -5.05 5.23
N VAL A 42 8.28 -5.24 4.02
CA VAL A 42 7.23 -6.22 3.73
C VAL A 42 7.80 -7.28 2.80
N HIS A 43 7.50 -8.52 3.09
CA HIS A 43 8.07 -9.66 2.37
C HIS A 43 7.08 -10.15 1.31
N GLY A 44 7.48 -10.05 0.04
CA GLY A 44 6.65 -10.52 -1.05
C GLY A 44 6.59 -12.04 -1.13
N ALA A 45 5.63 -12.53 -1.90
CA ALA A 45 5.36 -13.96 -2.04
C ALA A 45 6.53 -14.73 -2.64
N HIS A 46 7.37 -14.06 -3.40
CA HIS A 46 8.49 -14.68 -4.10
C HIS A 46 9.84 -14.23 -3.55
N GLY A 47 9.86 -13.83 -2.29
CA GLY A 47 11.10 -13.52 -1.60
C GLY A 47 11.66 -12.13 -1.87
N ILE A 48 10.91 -11.26 -2.49
CA ILE A 48 11.35 -9.88 -2.73
C ILE A 48 10.85 -9.01 -1.59
N ASN A 49 11.79 -8.44 -0.85
CA ASN A 49 11.47 -7.58 0.28
C ASN A 49 11.40 -6.13 -0.18
N VAL A 50 10.37 -5.44 0.26
CA VAL A 50 10.13 -4.05 -0.13
C VAL A 50 10.08 -3.20 1.11
N GLN A 51 10.83 -2.11 1.11
CA GLN A 51 10.74 -1.12 2.17
C GLN A 51 9.63 -0.14 1.82
N THR A 52 8.62 -0.10 2.67
CA THR A 52 7.51 0.83 2.51
C THR A 52 7.87 2.20 3.08
N GLU A 53 7.09 3.19 2.71
CA GLU A 53 7.33 4.57 3.16
C GLU A 53 6.72 4.85 4.52
N ASP A 54 5.59 4.21 4.82
CA ASP A 54 4.87 4.45 6.07
C ASP A 54 4.37 3.14 6.67
N LEU A 55 4.16 3.17 7.98
CA LEU A 55 3.43 2.12 8.68
C LEU A 55 1.97 2.50 8.78
N PHE A 56 1.10 1.50 8.80
CA PHE A 56 -0.34 1.70 8.89
C PHE A 56 -0.72 2.61 10.08
N ASP A 57 -0.07 2.40 11.21
CA ASP A 57 -0.37 3.15 12.43
C ASP A 57 0.09 4.60 12.37
N GLU A 58 0.94 4.94 11.42
CA GLU A 58 1.50 6.29 11.28
C GLU A 58 0.76 7.13 10.24
N VAL A 59 -0.11 6.52 9.44
CA VAL A 59 -0.78 7.19 8.35
C VAL A 59 -2.02 7.94 8.86
N ASP A 60 -2.16 9.17 8.42
CA ASP A 60 -3.37 9.94 8.68
C ASP A 60 -4.42 9.57 7.63
N PHE A 61 -5.33 8.69 8.02
CA PHE A 61 -6.35 8.20 7.10
C PHE A 61 -7.39 9.26 6.72
N GLU A 62 -7.38 10.39 7.38
CA GLU A 62 -8.25 11.49 6.97
C GLU A 62 -7.89 11.99 5.56
N GLU A 63 -6.63 11.79 5.15
CA GLU A 63 -6.19 12.14 3.81
C GLU A 63 -6.66 11.13 2.75
N PHE A 64 -7.13 9.96 3.20
CA PHE A 64 -7.53 8.86 2.32
C PHE A 64 -8.92 8.39 2.71
N GLU A 65 -9.91 9.21 2.43
CA GLU A 65 -11.27 8.93 2.89
C GLU A 65 -11.80 7.58 2.41
N GLU A 66 -11.51 7.23 1.17
CA GLU A 66 -11.96 5.97 0.61
C GLU A 66 -11.32 4.77 1.30
N LEU A 67 -10.15 4.94 1.89
CA LEU A 67 -9.46 3.88 2.60
C LEU A 67 -10.25 3.39 3.79
N LYS A 68 -10.90 4.29 4.53
CA LYS A 68 -11.72 3.91 5.69
C LYS A 68 -12.79 2.90 5.29
N ASN A 69 -13.48 3.19 4.20
CA ASN A 69 -14.53 2.30 3.71
C ASN A 69 -13.95 0.98 3.24
N TYR A 70 -12.80 1.05 2.62
CA TYR A 70 -12.13 -0.12 2.09
C TYR A 70 -11.73 -1.08 3.19
N LEU A 71 -11.13 -0.56 4.27
CA LEU A 71 -10.66 -1.38 5.38
C LEU A 71 -11.80 -2.06 6.12
N GLN A 72 -12.97 -1.46 6.13
CA GLN A 72 -14.14 -2.06 6.75
C GLN A 72 -14.66 -3.29 5.98
N LYS A 73 -14.36 -3.36 4.71
CA LYS A 73 -14.86 -4.42 3.84
C LYS A 73 -13.87 -5.52 3.56
N SER A 74 -12.59 -5.23 3.78
CA SER A 74 -11.51 -6.11 3.32
C SER A 74 -10.78 -6.78 4.45
N LYS A 75 -10.50 -8.07 4.28
CA LYS A 75 -9.71 -8.85 5.23
C LYS A 75 -8.68 -9.65 4.45
N GLY A 76 -7.52 -9.87 5.05
CA GLY A 76 -6.50 -10.71 4.45
C GLY A 76 -5.91 -10.13 3.18
N LEU A 77 -5.69 -8.85 3.16
CA LEU A 77 -5.19 -8.17 1.99
C LEU A 77 -3.71 -8.41 1.78
N SER A 78 -3.32 -8.72 0.55
CA SER A 78 -1.91 -8.74 0.19
C SER A 78 -1.50 -7.41 -0.44
N ARG A 79 -2.39 -6.82 -1.19
CA ARG A 79 -2.18 -5.49 -1.77
C ARG A 79 -3.54 -4.84 -2.02
N LYS A 80 -3.67 -3.57 -1.66
CA LYS A 80 -4.87 -2.79 -1.97
C LYS A 80 -4.46 -1.36 -2.29
N VAL A 81 -5.19 -0.76 -3.22
CA VAL A 81 -4.98 0.63 -3.62
C VAL A 81 -6.11 1.47 -3.05
N CYS A 82 -5.74 2.58 -2.41
CA CYS A 82 -6.70 3.51 -1.84
C CYS A 82 -6.48 4.92 -2.39
N LYS A 83 -7.51 5.70 -2.37
CA LYS A 83 -7.46 7.07 -2.87
C LYS A 83 -8.04 8.01 -1.86
#